data_b11534c8b1c2585ebbf0a48e42faaa27
#
_entry.id   b11534c8b1c2585ebbf0a48e42faaa27
#
_cell.length_a   1.000
_cell.length_b   1.000
_cell.length_c   1.000
_cell.angle_alpha   90.00
_cell.angle_beta   90.00
_cell.angle_gamma   90.00
#
_symmetry.space_group_name_H-M   'P 1'
#
loop_
_entity.id
_entity.type
_entity.pdbx_description
1 polymer ?
#
loop_
_entity_poly.entity_id
_entity_poly.type
_entity_poly.pdbx_seq_one_letter_code
_entity_poly.pdbx_strand_id
1 'polypeptide(L)'
;MNKTILGLVLVPLILSGCVKKAEEKPVEKTENTSTIKTTEQPQTKENQIPAIIAHSFLVKFEQPKICGPNPDVEGIVCTSKEAIALKSNIDWIDQVIDKEIRKNYADALTPASEQQKQLNQAQAEGLNNWSDSVVYRFNGQFGQYVQISKVSSEYSGGAHGIATFEDYVFDLKSKKRIGLKDIVVNGKMNALKDALWKHYEYWCQENDMQPFISKEDFKVSENFYINQSGGVTFDFQLYELAPYAAGPVSLEIYDTNQLIKPEFLPPMPTLKTEM
;
A
#
# COMPACT_ATOMS: atom_id res chain seq x y z
N MET A 1 19.04 49.96 -6.52
CA MET A 1 19.09 50.36 -7.95
C MET A 1 19.56 49.18 -8.72
N ASN A 2 18.99 48.95 -9.86
CA ASN A 2 19.17 47.93 -10.89
C ASN A 2 18.34 46.67 -10.75
N LYS A 3 17.16 46.74 -11.41
CA LYS A 3 16.32 45.64 -11.85
C LYS A 3 16.90 45.10 -13.16
N THR A 4 17.10 43.78 -13.25
CA THR A 4 17.29 43.09 -14.51
C THR A 4 16.15 42.13 -14.75
N ILE A 5 15.32 42.46 -15.72
CA ILE A 5 14.20 41.64 -16.23
C ILE A 5 14.81 40.73 -17.31
N LEU A 6 14.69 39.41 -17.15
CA LEU A 6 15.07 38.46 -18.20
C LEU A 6 13.76 37.95 -18.83
N GLY A 7 13.56 38.35 -20.08
CA GLY A 7 12.40 37.97 -20.88
C GLY A 7 12.51 36.54 -21.40
N LEU A 8 11.38 35.78 -21.25
CA LEU A 8 11.21 34.45 -21.80
C LEU A 8 10.66 34.57 -23.23
N VAL A 9 11.46 34.17 -24.23
CA VAL A 9 11.03 34.08 -25.63
C VAL A 9 10.44 32.69 -25.90
N LEU A 10 9.13 32.63 -26.15
CA LEU A 10 8.45 31.45 -26.67
C LEU A 10 8.58 31.41 -28.20
N VAL A 11 9.15 30.33 -28.72
CA VAL A 11 9.17 30.03 -30.17
C VAL A 11 8.16 28.93 -30.43
N PRO A 12 7.15 29.13 -31.29
CA PRO A 12 6.27 28.06 -31.72
C PRO A 12 6.86 27.34 -32.95
N LEU A 13 7.13 26.03 -32.82
CA LEU A 13 7.45 25.17 -33.96
C LEU A 13 6.17 24.70 -34.63
N ILE A 14 5.92 25.21 -35.84
CA ILE A 14 4.87 24.73 -36.74
C ILE A 14 5.50 23.66 -37.64
N LEU A 15 5.10 22.40 -37.50
CA LEU A 15 5.42 21.30 -38.40
C LEU A 15 4.22 21.01 -39.30
N SER A 16 4.29 21.55 -40.53
CA SER A 16 3.39 21.19 -41.62
C SER A 16 3.88 19.91 -42.28
N GLY A 17 3.18 18.80 -42.06
CA GLY A 17 3.39 17.54 -42.78
C GLY A 17 2.32 17.28 -43.81
N CYS A 18 2.67 17.39 -45.11
CA CYS A 18 1.81 17.02 -46.23
C CYS A 18 1.59 15.50 -46.28
N VAL A 19 0.33 15.06 -46.18
CA VAL A 19 -0.07 13.67 -46.46
C VAL A 19 -0.36 13.55 -47.94
N LYS A 20 0.41 12.75 -48.68
CA LYS A 20 0.09 12.33 -50.04
C LYS A 20 -0.90 11.16 -49.98
N LYS A 21 -2.04 11.38 -50.65
CA LYS A 21 -3.08 10.39 -50.89
C LYS A 21 -2.56 9.35 -51.90
N ALA A 22 -2.50 8.09 -51.52
CA ALA A 22 -2.18 6.97 -52.42
C ALA A 22 -3.50 6.33 -52.86
N GLU A 23 -3.61 6.13 -54.22
CA GLU A 23 -4.76 5.49 -54.88
C GLU A 23 -4.81 3.99 -54.58
N GLU A 24 -5.96 3.50 -54.19
CA GLU A 24 -6.26 2.06 -54.05
C GLU A 24 -6.46 1.42 -55.41
N LYS A 25 -5.70 0.36 -55.72
CA LYS A 25 -6.03 -0.61 -56.78
C LYS A 25 -6.74 -1.81 -56.14
N PRO A 26 -7.76 -2.39 -56.82
CA PRO A 26 -8.51 -3.53 -56.27
C PRO A 26 -7.68 -4.80 -56.33
N VAL A 27 -7.60 -5.51 -55.18
CA VAL A 27 -7.03 -6.83 -55.09
C VAL A 27 -8.12 -7.87 -55.09
N GLU A 28 -7.97 -8.80 -56.02
CA GLU A 28 -8.80 -9.95 -56.35
C GLU A 28 -8.88 -10.93 -55.12
N LYS A 29 -10.10 -11.32 -54.76
CA LYS A 29 -10.39 -12.32 -53.74
C LYS A 29 -9.99 -13.70 -54.21
N THR A 30 -9.02 -14.29 -53.56
CA THR A 30 -8.80 -15.76 -53.62
C THR A 30 -9.24 -16.33 -52.25
N GLU A 31 -10.37 -17.00 -52.24
CA GLU A 31 -10.85 -17.83 -51.14
C GLU A 31 -9.96 -19.06 -51.00
N ASN A 32 -9.21 -19.18 -49.92
CA ASN A 32 -8.69 -20.44 -49.46
C ASN A 32 -9.22 -20.67 -48.05
N THR A 33 -10.33 -21.39 -47.99
CA THR A 33 -10.94 -21.89 -46.74
C THR A 33 -10.16 -23.10 -46.27
N SER A 34 -9.16 -22.90 -45.42
CA SER A 34 -8.62 -23.99 -44.62
C SER A 34 -9.26 -23.94 -43.21
N THR A 35 -10.24 -24.79 -43.02
CA THR A 35 -10.93 -24.99 -41.75
C THR A 35 -9.96 -25.67 -40.76
N ILE A 36 -9.28 -24.84 -39.94
CA ILE A 36 -8.58 -25.36 -38.76
C ILE A 36 -9.67 -25.66 -37.73
N LYS A 37 -10.01 -26.94 -37.55
CA LYS A 37 -10.79 -27.40 -36.40
C LYS A 37 -9.93 -27.22 -35.14
N THR A 38 -10.04 -26.09 -34.48
CA THR A 38 -9.57 -25.92 -33.11
C THR A 38 -10.47 -26.78 -32.22
N THR A 39 -9.96 -27.91 -31.79
CA THR A 39 -10.60 -28.74 -30.75
C THR A 39 -10.48 -27.97 -29.46
N GLU A 40 -11.47 -27.17 -29.11
CA GLU A 40 -11.60 -26.63 -27.77
C GLU A 40 -11.84 -27.78 -26.82
N GLN A 41 -10.79 -28.16 -26.08
CA GLN A 41 -10.96 -28.95 -24.86
C GLN A 41 -11.74 -28.08 -23.87
N PRO A 42 -12.78 -28.62 -23.22
CA PRO A 42 -13.48 -27.89 -22.17
C PRO A 42 -12.51 -27.71 -20.99
N GLN A 43 -11.91 -26.53 -20.89
CA GLN A 43 -11.19 -26.11 -19.70
C GLN A 43 -12.21 -26.02 -18.58
N THR A 44 -12.10 -26.90 -17.62
CA THR A 44 -12.86 -26.88 -16.36
C THR A 44 -12.61 -25.54 -15.68
N LYS A 45 -13.66 -24.73 -15.55
CA LYS A 45 -13.64 -23.39 -14.93
C LYS A 45 -13.28 -23.36 -13.43
N GLU A 46 -12.89 -24.49 -12.85
CA GLU A 46 -12.85 -24.69 -11.40
C GLU A 46 -11.55 -24.27 -10.72
N ASN A 47 -10.51 -23.79 -11.47
CA ASN A 47 -9.20 -23.45 -10.88
C ASN A 47 -8.55 -22.17 -11.38
N GLN A 48 -9.29 -21.27 -12.01
CA GLN A 48 -8.71 -19.98 -12.40
C GLN A 48 -8.74 -19.01 -11.22
N ILE A 49 -7.54 -18.61 -10.76
CA ILE A 49 -7.39 -17.53 -9.78
C ILE A 49 -7.83 -16.24 -10.46
N PRO A 50 -8.82 -15.52 -9.91
CA PRO A 50 -9.29 -14.29 -10.53
C PRO A 50 -8.21 -13.21 -10.45
N ALA A 51 -8.08 -12.42 -11.52
CA ALA A 51 -7.35 -11.16 -11.44
C ALA A 51 -8.13 -10.19 -10.55
N ILE A 52 -7.44 -9.53 -9.63
CA ILE A 52 -8.05 -8.50 -8.81
C ILE A 52 -8.12 -7.18 -9.59
N ILE A 53 -9.27 -6.53 -9.50
CA ILE A 53 -9.50 -5.17 -9.97
C ILE A 53 -9.90 -4.38 -8.74
N ALA A 54 -9.14 -3.34 -8.39
CA ALA A 54 -9.41 -2.54 -7.21
C ALA A 54 -9.33 -1.05 -7.54
N HIS A 55 -10.15 -0.25 -6.86
CA HIS A 55 -10.12 1.21 -6.91
C HIS A 55 -10.28 1.79 -5.51
N SER A 56 -9.67 2.93 -5.28
CA SER A 56 -9.79 3.67 -4.03
C SER A 56 -11.04 4.55 -4.05
N PHE A 57 -11.67 4.71 -2.89
CA PHE A 57 -12.77 5.64 -2.71
C PHE A 57 -12.73 6.27 -1.31
N LEU A 58 -13.20 7.51 -1.23
CA LEU A 58 -13.35 8.21 0.05
C LEU A 58 -14.59 7.69 0.77
N VAL A 59 -14.41 7.24 2.00
CA VAL A 59 -15.51 6.81 2.88
C VAL A 59 -16.28 8.05 3.33
N LYS A 60 -17.60 8.04 3.18
CA LYS A 60 -18.46 9.12 3.64
C LYS A 60 -18.76 8.95 5.13
N PHE A 61 -18.27 9.85 5.92
CA PHE A 61 -18.63 9.99 7.33
C PHE A 61 -19.78 11.00 7.47
N GLU A 62 -20.63 10.81 8.48
CA GLU A 62 -21.71 11.76 8.80
C GLU A 62 -21.16 13.12 9.25
N GLN A 63 -20.10 13.09 10.06
CA GLN A 63 -19.38 14.29 10.49
C GLN A 63 -17.87 14.05 10.39
N PRO A 64 -17.27 14.28 9.23
CA PRO A 64 -15.83 14.07 9.05
C PRO A 64 -14.99 15.14 9.77
N LYS A 65 -15.60 16.27 10.15
CA LYS A 65 -14.93 17.37 10.84
C LYS A 65 -15.85 18.01 11.87
N ILE A 66 -15.34 18.15 13.08
CA ILE A 66 -16.02 18.78 14.21
C ILE A 66 -15.14 19.93 14.72
N CYS A 67 -15.69 21.13 14.84
CA CYS A 67 -14.95 22.32 15.27
C CYS A 67 -15.67 23.01 16.44
N GLY A 68 -14.87 23.60 17.33
CA GLY A 68 -15.37 24.37 18.46
C GLY A 68 -14.27 25.17 19.15
N PRO A 69 -14.64 26.04 20.11
CA PRO A 69 -13.67 26.75 20.92
C PRO A 69 -12.92 25.81 21.86
N ASN A 70 -11.65 26.12 22.12
CA ASN A 70 -10.85 25.48 23.16
C ASN A 70 -10.53 26.53 24.22
N PRO A 71 -10.77 26.27 25.52
CA PRO A 71 -10.50 27.23 26.57
C PRO A 71 -9.00 27.57 26.74
N ASP A 72 -8.11 26.67 26.32
CA ASP A 72 -6.66 26.77 26.51
C ASP A 72 -5.94 27.38 25.29
N VAL A 73 -6.66 27.56 24.16
CA VAL A 73 -6.09 28.07 22.90
C VAL A 73 -6.99 29.16 22.34
N GLU A 74 -6.40 30.29 21.94
CA GLU A 74 -7.16 31.37 21.28
C GLU A 74 -7.60 30.90 19.87
N GLY A 75 -8.92 30.86 19.64
CA GLY A 75 -9.52 30.50 18.34
C GLY A 75 -10.37 29.26 18.35
N ILE A 76 -10.58 28.73 17.13
CA ILE A 76 -11.38 27.51 16.89
C ILE A 76 -10.43 26.35 16.56
N VAL A 77 -10.58 25.25 17.26
CA VAL A 77 -9.88 23.99 17.00
C VAL A 77 -10.82 22.97 16.35
N CYS A 78 -10.26 22.05 15.59
CA CYS A 78 -11.05 21.08 14.87
C CYS A 78 -10.49 19.66 15.03
N THR A 79 -11.37 18.70 15.22
CA THR A 79 -11.08 17.28 15.03
C THR A 79 -11.57 16.84 13.67
N SER A 80 -10.74 16.13 12.90
CA SER A 80 -11.09 15.63 11.57
C SER A 80 -10.76 14.14 11.41
N LYS A 81 -11.59 13.44 10.65
CA LYS A 81 -11.41 12.03 10.31
C LYS A 81 -11.57 11.81 8.82
N GLU A 82 -10.67 11.04 8.24
CA GLU A 82 -10.71 10.66 6.83
C GLU A 82 -10.38 9.19 6.65
N ALA A 83 -11.07 8.51 5.75
CA ALA A 83 -10.72 7.15 5.37
C ALA A 83 -10.83 6.99 3.85
N ILE A 84 -9.75 6.53 3.24
CA ILE A 84 -9.73 6.10 1.83
C ILE A 84 -9.65 4.58 1.83
N ALA A 85 -10.75 3.94 1.45
CA ALA A 85 -10.89 2.51 1.36
C ALA A 85 -10.61 1.99 -0.05
N LEU A 86 -10.52 0.67 -0.19
CA LEU A 86 -10.51 -0.04 -1.45
C LEU A 86 -11.84 -0.76 -1.67
N LYS A 87 -12.32 -0.70 -2.91
CA LYS A 87 -13.36 -1.58 -3.44
C LYS A 87 -12.77 -2.43 -4.54
N SER A 88 -12.95 -3.74 -4.42
CA SER A 88 -12.43 -4.70 -5.39
C SER A 88 -13.55 -5.59 -5.94
N ASN A 89 -13.20 -6.49 -6.86
CA ASN A 89 -14.05 -7.58 -7.30
C ASN A 89 -13.97 -8.82 -6.39
N ILE A 90 -13.36 -8.71 -5.20
CA ILE A 90 -13.19 -9.80 -4.22
C ILE A 90 -13.89 -9.42 -2.91
N ASP A 91 -15.15 -9.74 -2.79
CA ASP A 91 -16.03 -9.28 -1.70
C ASP A 91 -15.51 -9.56 -0.29
N TRP A 92 -14.86 -10.71 -0.06
CA TRP A 92 -14.36 -11.02 1.29
C TRP A 92 -13.16 -10.14 1.71
N ILE A 93 -12.32 -9.67 0.77
CA ILE A 93 -11.25 -8.68 1.04
C ILE A 93 -11.88 -7.34 1.38
N ASP A 94 -12.87 -6.91 0.60
CA ASP A 94 -13.60 -5.67 0.85
C ASP A 94 -14.25 -5.66 2.23
N GLN A 95 -14.82 -6.81 2.65
CA GLN A 95 -15.43 -6.97 3.97
C GLN A 95 -14.41 -6.87 5.11
N VAL A 96 -13.18 -7.34 4.92
CA VAL A 96 -12.10 -7.17 5.91
C VAL A 96 -11.80 -5.69 6.11
N ILE A 97 -11.61 -4.94 5.02
CA ILE A 97 -11.31 -3.51 5.05
C ILE A 97 -12.49 -2.72 5.64
N ASP A 98 -13.72 -2.97 5.19
CA ASP A 98 -14.91 -2.30 5.71
C ASP A 98 -15.09 -2.54 7.21
N LYS A 99 -14.88 -3.78 7.68
CA LYS A 99 -14.95 -4.11 9.09
C LYS A 99 -13.94 -3.35 9.95
N GLU A 100 -12.70 -3.21 9.47
CA GLU A 100 -11.68 -2.44 10.17
C GLU A 100 -12.03 -0.96 10.24
N ILE A 101 -12.48 -0.37 9.12
CA ILE A 101 -12.91 1.03 9.08
C ILE A 101 -14.08 1.25 10.04
N ARG A 102 -15.11 0.39 10.01
CA ARG A 102 -16.26 0.49 10.92
C ARG A 102 -15.87 0.33 12.38
N LYS A 103 -14.89 -0.50 12.67
CA LYS A 103 -14.38 -0.66 14.05
C LYS A 103 -13.63 0.58 14.53
N ASN A 104 -12.74 1.13 13.69
CA ASN A 104 -11.82 2.21 14.09
C ASN A 104 -12.47 3.60 14.01
N TYR A 105 -13.49 3.75 13.17
CA TYR A 105 -14.20 5.02 12.92
C TYR A 105 -15.69 4.93 13.28
N ALA A 106 -16.05 4.06 14.22
CA ALA A 106 -17.46 3.83 14.60
C ALA A 106 -18.15 5.13 15.03
N ASP A 107 -17.47 6.00 15.74
CA ASP A 107 -17.95 7.30 16.17
C ASP A 107 -18.21 8.26 15.01
N ALA A 108 -17.37 8.28 13.97
CA ALA A 108 -17.58 9.10 12.78
C ALA A 108 -18.71 8.58 11.86
N LEU A 109 -19.12 7.31 12.04
CA LEU A 109 -20.23 6.67 11.34
C LEU A 109 -21.56 6.76 12.13
N THR A 110 -21.54 7.23 13.37
CA THR A 110 -22.73 7.45 14.20
C THR A 110 -23.55 8.64 13.69
N PRO A 111 -24.89 8.61 13.88
CA PRO A 111 -25.75 9.75 13.51
C PRO A 111 -25.32 11.05 14.19
N ALA A 112 -25.49 12.17 13.49
CA ALA A 112 -25.07 13.50 13.96
C ALA A 112 -25.63 13.89 15.33
N SER A 113 -26.83 13.43 15.68
CA SER A 113 -27.44 13.67 16.98
C SER A 113 -26.69 13.03 18.15
N GLU A 114 -26.13 11.85 17.94
CA GLU A 114 -25.33 11.16 18.95
C GLU A 114 -23.92 11.79 19.04
N GLN A 115 -23.34 12.13 17.91
CA GLN A 115 -22.06 12.82 17.86
C GLN A 115 -22.14 14.20 18.52
N GLN A 116 -23.25 14.92 18.40
CA GLN A 116 -23.43 16.22 19.06
C GLN A 116 -23.35 16.10 20.59
N LYS A 117 -23.83 15.01 21.18
CA LYS A 117 -23.68 14.77 22.63
C LYS A 117 -22.22 14.53 23.01
N GLN A 118 -21.51 13.72 22.22
CA GLN A 118 -20.06 13.49 22.41
C GLN A 118 -19.26 14.78 22.25
N LEU A 119 -19.63 15.61 21.26
CA LEU A 119 -19.03 16.92 21.06
C LEU A 119 -19.21 17.85 22.25
N ASN A 120 -20.43 17.93 22.79
CA ASN A 120 -20.71 18.77 23.97
C ASN A 120 -19.88 18.33 25.17
N GLN A 121 -19.66 17.03 25.33
CA GLN A 121 -18.80 16.47 26.37
C GLN A 121 -17.31 16.81 26.09
N ALA A 122 -16.84 16.60 24.86
CA ALA A 122 -15.46 16.92 24.46
C ALA A 122 -15.17 18.43 24.54
N GLN A 123 -16.15 19.30 24.24
CA GLN A 123 -16.02 20.74 24.41
C GLN A 123 -15.88 21.15 25.90
N ALA A 124 -16.54 20.42 26.80
CA ALA A 124 -16.40 20.64 28.24
C ALA A 124 -15.03 20.21 28.78
N GLU A 125 -14.40 19.24 28.11
CA GLU A 125 -13.04 18.72 28.43
C GLU A 125 -11.91 19.46 27.70
N GLY A 126 -12.22 20.39 26.78
CA GLY A 126 -11.26 21.10 25.92
C GLY A 126 -10.96 20.38 24.61
N LEU A 127 -11.49 20.87 23.50
CA LEU A 127 -11.21 20.37 22.16
C LEU A 127 -9.81 20.76 21.70
N ASN A 128 -9.05 19.83 21.16
CA ASN A 128 -7.74 20.09 20.54
C ASN A 128 -7.78 19.88 19.03
N ASN A 129 -6.82 20.49 18.31
CA ASN A 129 -6.59 20.14 16.91
C ASN A 129 -6.14 18.70 16.82
N TRP A 130 -7.02 17.86 16.28
CA TRP A 130 -6.77 16.45 16.11
C TRP A 130 -7.18 16.02 14.71
N SER A 131 -6.34 15.20 14.08
CA SER A 131 -6.70 14.56 12.82
C SER A 131 -6.33 13.08 12.83
N ASP A 132 -7.21 12.28 12.28
CA ASP A 132 -7.03 10.84 12.14
C ASP A 132 -7.41 10.46 10.70
N SER A 133 -6.51 9.76 10.02
CA SER A 133 -6.75 9.30 8.66
C SER A 133 -6.22 7.90 8.42
N VAL A 134 -6.91 7.17 7.52
CA VAL A 134 -6.45 5.88 7.04
C VAL A 134 -6.56 5.79 5.53
N VAL A 135 -5.54 5.23 4.89
CA VAL A 135 -5.49 5.02 3.46
C VAL A 135 -5.12 3.57 3.16
N TYR A 136 -6.00 2.87 2.44
CA TYR A 136 -5.72 1.55 1.89
C TYR A 136 -5.30 1.66 0.43
N ARG A 137 -4.26 0.91 0.04
CA ARG A 137 -3.72 0.90 -1.34
C ARG A 137 -3.53 -0.53 -1.82
N PHE A 138 -3.92 -0.78 -3.06
CA PHE A 138 -3.59 -2.03 -3.74
C PHE A 138 -2.16 -1.97 -4.25
N ASN A 139 -1.31 -2.88 -3.80
CA ASN A 139 0.12 -2.92 -4.14
C ASN A 139 0.45 -3.96 -5.24
N GLY A 140 -0.48 -4.85 -5.56
CA GLY A 140 -0.31 -5.82 -6.64
C GLY A 140 -0.86 -7.20 -6.34
N GLN A 141 -0.79 -8.04 -7.35
CA GLN A 141 -1.13 -9.47 -7.28
C GLN A 141 -0.05 -10.29 -7.99
N PHE A 142 0.37 -11.38 -7.35
CA PHE A 142 1.18 -12.41 -8.00
C PHE A 142 0.56 -13.79 -7.72
N GLY A 143 0.20 -14.50 -8.79
CA GLY A 143 -0.54 -15.74 -8.66
C GLY A 143 -1.80 -15.57 -7.81
N GLN A 144 -1.90 -16.33 -6.72
CA GLN A 144 -3.04 -16.29 -5.80
C GLN A 144 -2.91 -15.26 -4.68
N TYR A 145 -1.78 -14.56 -4.58
CA TYR A 145 -1.52 -13.64 -3.48
C TYR A 145 -1.78 -12.20 -3.90
N VAL A 146 -2.56 -11.51 -3.09
CA VAL A 146 -2.92 -10.10 -3.25
C VAL A 146 -2.30 -9.30 -2.12
N GLN A 147 -1.67 -8.18 -2.45
CA GLN A 147 -1.03 -7.31 -1.49
C GLN A 147 -1.73 -5.96 -1.41
N ILE A 148 -2.02 -5.53 -0.19
CA ILE A 148 -2.66 -4.26 0.13
C ILE A 148 -1.87 -3.65 1.28
N SER A 149 -1.54 -2.36 1.19
CA SER A 149 -1.00 -1.61 2.32
C SER A 149 -2.05 -0.71 2.94
N LYS A 150 -1.90 -0.48 4.23
CA LYS A 150 -2.68 0.47 5.03
C LYS A 150 -1.71 1.45 5.68
N VAL A 151 -1.96 2.72 5.53
CA VAL A 151 -1.28 3.79 6.25
C VAL A 151 -2.30 4.49 7.12
N SER A 152 -2.08 4.50 8.43
CA SER A 152 -2.87 5.29 9.39
C SER A 152 -2.00 6.44 9.86
N SER A 153 -2.56 7.64 9.93
CA SER A 153 -1.88 8.84 10.39
C SER A 153 -2.73 9.55 11.42
N GLU A 154 -2.14 9.84 12.56
CA GLU A 154 -2.78 10.53 13.68
C GLU A 154 -1.97 11.76 14.07
N TYR A 155 -2.66 12.87 14.29
CA TYR A 155 -2.12 14.06 14.93
C TYR A 155 -3.05 14.47 16.07
N SER A 156 -2.52 14.44 17.28
CA SER A 156 -3.26 14.77 18.52
C SER A 156 -2.75 16.04 19.20
N GLY A 157 -2.03 16.88 18.45
CA GLY A 157 -1.35 18.07 18.96
C GLY A 157 0.15 17.83 19.14
N GLY A 158 0.89 18.92 19.43
CA GLY A 158 2.34 18.88 19.63
C GLY A 158 3.12 19.12 18.33
N ALA A 159 4.41 18.70 18.34
CA ALA A 159 5.36 19.05 17.28
C ALA A 159 5.13 18.27 15.95
N HIS A 160 4.60 17.06 16.03
CA HIS A 160 4.36 16.19 14.86
C HIS A 160 3.30 15.14 15.15
N GLY A 161 2.72 14.58 14.09
CA GLY A 161 1.87 13.40 14.14
C GLY A 161 2.67 12.11 14.14
N ILE A 162 1.96 10.99 14.19
CA ILE A 162 2.50 9.64 14.04
C ILE A 162 1.81 8.94 12.88
N ALA A 163 2.58 8.18 12.09
CA ALA A 163 2.05 7.29 11.08
C ALA A 163 2.41 5.83 11.38
N THR A 164 1.47 4.94 11.13
CA THR A 164 1.68 3.49 11.21
C THR A 164 1.39 2.85 9.86
N PHE A 165 2.14 1.80 9.56
CA PHE A 165 2.10 1.09 8.28
C PHE A 165 1.74 -0.37 8.53
N GLU A 166 0.77 -0.89 7.79
CA GLU A 166 0.43 -2.31 7.82
C GLU A 166 0.34 -2.87 6.41
N ASP A 167 0.98 -4.02 6.18
CA ASP A 167 0.88 -4.76 4.94
C ASP A 167 0.02 -6.01 5.13
N TYR A 168 -0.83 -6.24 4.15
CA TYR A 168 -1.72 -7.39 4.09
C TYR A 168 -1.34 -8.22 2.88
N VAL A 169 -1.03 -9.48 3.10
CA VAL A 169 -0.94 -10.49 2.05
C VAL A 169 -2.16 -11.40 2.17
N PHE A 170 -3.00 -11.43 1.16
CA PHE A 170 -4.20 -12.27 1.11
C PHE A 170 -4.00 -13.42 0.13
N ASP A 171 -4.35 -14.63 0.54
CA ASP A 171 -4.40 -15.80 -0.34
C ASP A 171 -5.84 -16.01 -0.86
N LEU A 172 -6.02 -15.84 -2.17
CA LEU A 172 -7.32 -15.96 -2.83
C LEU A 172 -7.88 -17.40 -2.82
N LYS A 173 -7.02 -18.41 -2.74
CA LYS A 173 -7.45 -19.82 -2.66
C LYS A 173 -7.99 -20.18 -1.28
N SER A 174 -7.20 -19.91 -0.25
CA SER A 174 -7.59 -20.25 1.12
C SER A 174 -8.52 -19.20 1.75
N LYS A 175 -8.69 -18.04 1.11
CA LYS A 175 -9.45 -16.87 1.58
C LYS A 175 -9.00 -16.42 2.97
N LYS A 176 -7.69 -16.28 3.15
CA LYS A 176 -7.07 -15.91 4.43
C LYS A 176 -6.06 -14.79 4.24
N ARG A 177 -5.88 -13.98 5.28
CA ARG A 177 -4.69 -13.17 5.44
C ARG A 177 -3.52 -14.08 5.82
N ILE A 178 -2.39 -13.91 5.15
CA ILE A 178 -1.15 -14.65 5.38
C ILE A 178 -0.33 -13.88 6.41
N GLY A 179 0.11 -14.56 7.45
CA GLY A 179 0.98 -14.01 8.49
C GLY A 179 2.42 -14.49 8.35
N LEU A 180 3.31 -13.90 9.15
CA LEU A 180 4.74 -14.24 9.15
C LEU A 180 5.00 -15.75 9.30
N LYS A 181 4.28 -16.42 10.19
CA LYS A 181 4.42 -17.87 10.44
C LYS A 181 4.01 -18.74 9.25
N ASP A 182 3.14 -18.20 8.40
CA ASP A 182 2.71 -18.93 7.21
C ASP A 182 3.81 -18.95 6.15
N ILE A 183 4.58 -17.87 6.00
CA ILE A 183 5.61 -17.71 4.96
C ILE A 183 6.98 -18.28 5.36
N VAL A 184 7.31 -18.28 6.65
CA VAL A 184 8.63 -18.73 7.12
C VAL A 184 8.72 -20.25 7.11
N VAL A 185 9.84 -20.79 6.62
CA VAL A 185 10.12 -22.21 6.66
C VAL A 185 10.17 -22.71 8.12
N ASN A 186 9.54 -23.84 8.40
CA ASN A 186 9.47 -24.41 9.75
C ASN A 186 10.85 -24.50 10.41
N GLY A 187 10.96 -23.95 11.62
CA GLY A 187 12.20 -23.93 12.40
C GLY A 187 13.22 -22.87 11.97
N LYS A 188 12.93 -22.02 10.97
CA LYS A 188 13.86 -21.01 10.44
C LYS A 188 13.65 -19.60 10.98
N MET A 189 12.71 -19.38 11.90
CA MET A 189 12.43 -18.05 12.46
C MET A 189 13.68 -17.38 13.08
N ASN A 190 14.52 -18.13 13.82
CA ASN A 190 15.76 -17.59 14.38
C ASN A 190 16.78 -17.23 13.29
N ALA A 191 16.88 -18.05 12.24
CA ALA A 191 17.75 -17.75 11.11
C ALA A 191 17.28 -16.51 10.34
N LEU A 192 15.97 -16.33 10.19
CA LEU A 192 15.39 -15.11 9.64
C LEU A 192 15.69 -13.89 10.51
N LYS A 193 15.52 -14.01 11.84
CA LYS A 193 15.89 -12.95 12.79
C LYS A 193 17.36 -12.54 12.64
N ASP A 194 18.28 -13.52 12.57
CA ASP A 194 19.72 -13.26 12.42
C ASP A 194 20.06 -12.62 11.06
N ALA A 195 19.39 -13.02 9.99
CA ALA A 195 19.56 -12.40 8.68
C ALA A 195 19.08 -10.94 8.69
N LEU A 196 17.88 -10.69 9.20
CA LEU A 196 17.33 -9.32 9.31
C LEU A 196 18.20 -8.43 10.22
N TRP A 197 18.73 -8.97 11.31
CA TRP A 197 19.65 -8.21 12.16
C TRP A 197 20.88 -7.73 11.40
N LYS A 198 21.50 -8.57 10.54
CA LYS A 198 22.64 -8.18 9.70
C LYS A 198 22.26 -7.09 8.71
N HIS A 199 21.06 -7.17 8.11
CA HIS A 199 20.56 -6.12 7.23
C HIS A 199 20.32 -4.81 7.99
N TYR A 200 19.87 -4.88 9.25
CA TYR A 200 19.72 -3.70 10.10
C TYR A 200 21.08 -3.08 10.47
N GLU A 201 22.09 -3.89 10.82
CA GLU A 201 23.45 -3.39 11.07
C GLU A 201 24.02 -2.68 9.83
N TYR A 202 23.78 -3.26 8.63
CA TYR A 202 24.18 -2.63 7.38
C TYR A 202 23.41 -1.31 7.12
N TRP A 203 22.12 -1.31 7.35
CA TRP A 203 21.28 -0.10 7.25
C TRP A 203 21.78 1.01 8.19
N CYS A 204 22.17 0.66 9.42
CA CYS A 204 22.75 1.63 10.35
C CYS A 204 24.07 2.22 9.81
N GLN A 205 24.95 1.40 9.22
CA GLN A 205 26.19 1.86 8.63
C GLN A 205 25.98 2.82 7.45
N GLU A 206 25.04 2.49 6.57
CA GLU A 206 24.70 3.35 5.40
C GLU A 206 24.08 4.70 5.82
N ASN A 207 23.50 4.78 7.00
CA ASN A 207 22.87 6.00 7.53
C ASN A 207 23.71 6.71 8.60
N ASP A 208 24.99 6.34 8.79
CA ASP A 208 25.89 6.88 9.84
C ASP A 208 25.26 6.82 11.24
N MET A 209 24.54 5.74 11.56
CA MET A 209 23.85 5.55 12.82
C MET A 209 24.42 4.36 13.60
N GLN A 210 24.30 4.42 14.92
CA GLN A 210 24.44 3.24 15.77
C GLN A 210 23.10 2.52 15.90
N PRO A 211 23.08 1.19 16.11
CA PRO A 211 21.85 0.48 16.39
C PRO A 211 21.06 1.13 17.53
N PHE A 212 19.77 1.39 17.27
CA PHE A 212 18.85 2.03 18.19
C PHE A 212 18.39 1.07 19.31
N ILE A 213 18.42 -0.23 19.02
CA ILE A 213 18.08 -1.32 19.94
C ILE A 213 19.20 -2.36 19.97
N SER A 214 19.19 -3.23 20.99
CA SER A 214 20.11 -4.37 21.07
C SER A 214 19.64 -5.53 20.18
N LYS A 215 20.56 -6.46 19.84
CA LYS A 215 20.20 -7.68 19.10
C LYS A 215 19.22 -8.57 19.86
N GLU A 216 19.30 -8.58 21.17
CA GLU A 216 18.43 -9.33 22.06
C GLU A 216 16.98 -8.84 21.95
N ASP A 217 16.79 -7.51 21.89
CA ASP A 217 15.49 -6.86 21.81
C ASP A 217 14.91 -6.87 20.40
N PHE A 218 15.74 -7.10 19.37
CA PHE A 218 15.29 -7.14 17.97
C PHE A 218 14.27 -8.28 17.77
N LYS A 219 13.14 -7.94 17.18
CA LYS A 219 12.07 -8.88 16.80
C LYS A 219 11.82 -8.79 15.31
N VAL A 220 11.52 -9.93 14.69
CA VAL A 220 11.07 -9.95 13.30
C VAL A 220 9.71 -9.25 13.21
N SER A 221 9.57 -8.30 12.31
CA SER A 221 8.30 -7.62 12.09
C SER A 221 7.25 -8.59 11.56
N GLU A 222 6.02 -8.48 12.07
CA GLU A 222 4.84 -9.16 11.48
C GLU A 222 4.33 -8.41 10.24
N ASN A 223 4.87 -7.20 9.98
CA ASN A 223 4.52 -6.35 8.86
C ASN A 223 5.51 -6.61 7.72
N PHE A 224 5.02 -7.22 6.64
CA PHE A 224 5.86 -7.60 5.51
C PHE A 224 5.07 -7.61 4.20
N TYR A 225 5.80 -7.43 3.12
CA TYR A 225 5.28 -7.68 1.78
C TYR A 225 6.29 -8.43 0.92
N ILE A 226 5.80 -9.08 -0.14
CA ILE A 226 6.60 -9.88 -1.06
C ILE A 226 6.91 -9.05 -2.29
N ASN A 227 8.20 -8.90 -2.60
CA ASN A 227 8.65 -8.14 -3.75
C ASN A 227 8.44 -8.92 -5.05
N GLN A 228 8.10 -8.23 -6.13
CA GLN A 228 8.02 -8.85 -7.47
C GLN A 228 9.37 -9.40 -7.96
N SER A 229 10.48 -8.92 -7.38
CA SER A 229 11.85 -9.40 -7.62
C SER A 229 12.21 -10.69 -6.87
N GLY A 230 11.29 -11.28 -6.09
CA GLY A 230 11.51 -12.53 -5.36
C GLY A 230 12.05 -12.35 -3.94
N GLY A 231 12.18 -11.10 -3.46
CA GLY A 231 12.53 -10.79 -2.07
C GLY A 231 11.31 -10.64 -1.17
N VAL A 232 11.58 -10.47 0.13
CA VAL A 232 10.58 -10.08 1.13
C VAL A 232 11.11 -8.86 1.87
N THR A 233 10.27 -7.83 1.97
CA THR A 233 10.54 -6.63 2.76
C THR A 233 9.79 -6.73 4.07
N PHE A 234 10.46 -6.40 5.16
CA PHE A 234 9.92 -6.31 6.50
C PHE A 234 9.93 -4.84 6.93
N ASP A 235 8.75 -4.29 7.17
CA ASP A 235 8.59 -2.90 7.57
C ASP A 235 8.48 -2.77 9.09
N PHE A 236 9.28 -1.86 9.65
CA PHE A 236 9.31 -1.54 11.06
C PHE A 236 8.74 -0.14 11.27
N GLN A 237 7.92 0.00 12.29
CA GLN A 237 7.26 1.25 12.61
C GLN A 237 8.25 2.34 13.06
N LEU A 238 7.76 3.57 13.09
CA LEU A 238 8.48 4.67 13.74
C LEU A 238 8.87 4.27 15.17
N TYR A 239 10.11 4.57 15.57
CA TYR A 239 10.71 4.25 16.87
C TYR A 239 11.00 2.76 17.13
N GLU A 240 10.72 1.83 16.22
CA GLU A 240 11.08 0.42 16.44
C GLU A 240 12.58 0.16 16.26
N LEU A 241 13.18 0.65 15.17
CA LEU A 241 14.60 0.44 14.86
C LEU A 241 15.41 1.73 14.75
N ALA A 242 14.77 2.89 14.75
CA ALA A 242 15.42 4.18 14.59
C ALA A 242 14.63 5.29 15.29
N PRO A 243 15.24 6.43 15.63
CA PRO A 243 14.52 7.61 16.11
C PRO A 243 13.59 8.16 15.04
N TYR A 244 12.55 8.90 15.45
CA TYR A 244 11.52 9.46 14.57
C TYR A 244 12.08 10.18 13.33
N ALA A 245 13.18 10.94 13.50
CA ALA A 245 13.77 11.72 12.42
C ALA A 245 14.34 10.86 11.27
N ALA A 246 14.64 9.58 11.51
CA ALA A 246 15.10 8.65 10.49
C ALA A 246 13.93 7.99 9.73
N GLY A 247 12.69 8.15 10.23
CA GLY A 247 11.52 7.52 9.64
C GLY A 247 11.37 6.03 9.99
N PRO A 248 10.40 5.35 9.34
CA PRO A 248 10.26 3.90 9.42
C PRO A 248 11.43 3.20 8.72
N VAL A 249 11.80 2.01 9.19
CA VAL A 249 12.89 1.22 8.61
C VAL A 249 12.34 0.02 7.87
N SER A 250 12.75 -0.15 6.62
CA SER A 250 12.42 -1.32 5.79
C SER A 250 13.68 -2.17 5.58
N LEU A 251 13.60 -3.45 5.91
CA LEU A 251 14.69 -4.41 5.73
C LEU A 251 14.30 -5.45 4.68
N GLU A 252 15.09 -5.56 3.62
CA GLU A 252 14.83 -6.47 2.51
C GLU A 252 15.71 -7.72 2.59
N ILE A 253 15.13 -8.88 2.32
CA ILE A 253 15.82 -10.15 2.14
C ILE A 253 15.56 -10.67 0.74
N TYR A 254 16.59 -10.77 -0.08
CA TYR A 254 16.56 -11.34 -1.43
C TYR A 254 16.99 -12.81 -1.47
N ASP A 255 17.94 -13.22 -0.63
CA ASP A 255 18.29 -14.63 -0.46
C ASP A 255 17.27 -15.31 0.43
N THR A 256 16.09 -15.52 -0.13
CA THR A 256 14.96 -16.14 0.56
C THR A 256 15.06 -17.66 0.59
N ASN A 257 16.03 -18.25 -0.13
CA ASN A 257 16.23 -19.69 -0.18
C ASN A 257 16.44 -20.26 1.23
N GLN A 258 15.60 -21.18 1.65
CA GLN A 258 15.58 -21.82 2.95
C GLN A 258 15.00 -20.99 4.12
N LEU A 259 14.69 -19.70 3.97
CA LEU A 259 14.07 -18.88 5.02
C LEU A 259 12.56 -18.71 4.76
N ILE A 260 12.19 -18.45 3.51
CA ILE A 260 10.81 -18.26 3.06
C ILE A 260 10.38 -19.46 2.22
N LYS A 261 9.17 -19.92 2.41
CA LYS A 261 8.61 -21.05 1.63
C LYS A 261 8.43 -20.62 0.18
N PRO A 262 8.89 -21.44 -0.80
CA PRO A 262 8.92 -21.06 -2.22
C PRO A 262 7.54 -20.76 -2.82
N GLU A 263 6.46 -21.33 -2.29
CA GLU A 263 5.10 -21.05 -2.75
C GLU A 263 4.65 -19.60 -2.57
N PHE A 264 5.32 -18.85 -1.68
CA PHE A 264 5.05 -17.43 -1.43
C PHE A 264 5.94 -16.48 -2.25
N LEU A 265 6.87 -17.02 -3.02
CA LEU A 265 7.77 -16.21 -3.83
C LEU A 265 7.29 -16.18 -5.29
N PRO A 266 7.32 -15.02 -5.96
CA PRO A 266 7.03 -14.97 -7.38
C PRO A 266 8.08 -15.79 -8.14
N PRO A 267 7.69 -16.44 -9.24
CA PRO A 267 8.65 -17.16 -10.08
C PRO A 267 9.69 -16.17 -10.61
N MET A 268 10.96 -16.45 -10.37
CA MET A 268 12.04 -15.65 -10.93
C MET A 268 11.94 -15.62 -12.46
N PRO A 269 12.05 -14.44 -13.09
CA PRO A 269 12.08 -14.37 -14.54
C PRO A 269 13.27 -15.19 -15.06
N THR A 270 12.99 -16.24 -15.82
CA THR A 270 14.04 -16.99 -16.53
C THR A 270 14.60 -16.08 -17.60
N LEU A 271 15.81 -15.56 -17.39
CA LEU A 271 16.57 -14.95 -18.47
C LEU A 271 16.78 -16.03 -19.54
N LYS A 272 16.04 -15.94 -20.65
CA LYS A 272 16.39 -16.70 -21.84
C LYS A 272 17.72 -16.15 -22.33
N THR A 273 18.79 -16.84 -22.06
CA THR A 273 20.08 -16.61 -22.73
C THR A 273 19.86 -17.07 -24.17
N GLU A 274 19.52 -16.13 -25.06
CA GLU A 274 19.66 -16.35 -26.49
C GLU A 274 21.17 -16.39 -26.78
N MET A 275 21.69 -17.60 -27.00
CA MET A 275 23.03 -17.82 -27.57
C MET A 275 22.94 -17.75 -29.10
#